data_6c5582aacc307cc0b99f074c1ac924ef
#
_entry.id   6c5582aacc307cc0b99f074c1ac924ef
#
_cell.length_a   1.000
_cell.length_b   1.000
_cell.length_c   1.000
_cell.angle_alpha   90.00
_cell.angle_beta   90.00
_cell.angle_gamma   90.00
#
_symmetry.space_group_name_H-M   'P 1'
#
loop_
_entity.id
_entity.type
_entity.pdbx_description
1 polymer ?
#
loop_
_entity_poly.entity_id
_entity_poly.type
_entity_poly.pdbx_seq_one_letter_code
_entity_poly.pdbx_strand_id
1 'polypeptide(L)'
;QPAGCGDKYDVSGWCLKRLLSTICTFFKYPSPDAKASPSPSRGEGWHRPWCHKILGTRPRMTGGRGANSFGRSMIEMLGVLAIIGVLSVGGIAGYSKAMEKFKINKAMDEYKHIIFGLLEHSSDIKRNNEQTGLVDLAQSLNLIPNSWQRQSSRQITDGLDNLIQLFFTPGNMYGVSEARITFDFYIGGTRIQDKKEVSDSFSANLCFALYRDFAQQLHPIIYESQLYRTGSSKNTTYYGDAYCGGKIPCLKDLSLAEMDRLCKTCSKGNEACSLSFTF
;
A
#
# COMPACT_ATOMS: atom_id res chain seq x y z
N GLN A 1 -2.59 34.17 17.01
CA GLN A 1 -3.88 34.57 17.61
C GLN A 1 -4.97 34.24 16.62
N PRO A 2 -5.95 33.40 16.92
CA PRO A 2 -7.10 33.18 16.07
C PRO A 2 -8.18 34.19 16.42
N ALA A 3 -8.68 34.90 15.39
CA ALA A 3 -9.82 35.79 15.50
C ALA A 3 -11.10 35.01 15.77
N GLY A 4 -11.83 35.44 16.80
CA GLY A 4 -13.05 34.84 17.26
C GLY A 4 -14.22 34.97 16.30
N CYS A 5 -15.05 33.97 16.26
CA CYS A 5 -16.36 33.97 15.66
C CYS A 5 -17.36 34.42 16.73
N GLY A 6 -17.82 35.67 16.65
CA GLY A 6 -18.84 36.25 17.52
C GLY A 6 -20.15 36.48 16.75
N ASP A 7 -21.17 35.92 17.29
CA ASP A 7 -22.60 36.25 17.31
C ASP A 7 -23.43 36.52 16.05
N LYS A 8 -24.45 35.65 15.97
CA LYS A 8 -25.80 35.81 15.43
C LYS A 8 -25.99 35.70 13.91
N TYR A 9 -26.83 34.73 13.62
CA TYR A 9 -27.67 34.44 12.48
C TYR A 9 -27.30 33.20 11.63
N ASP A 10 -28.19 32.21 11.77
CA ASP A 10 -28.50 31.12 10.81
C ASP A 10 -27.37 30.16 10.44
N VAL A 11 -27.02 29.29 11.38
CA VAL A 11 -25.95 28.29 11.28
C VAL A 11 -26.35 27.05 10.47
N SER A 12 -27.64 26.87 10.12
CA SER A 12 -28.14 25.63 9.50
C SER A 12 -27.89 25.51 8.00
N GLY A 13 -27.78 26.63 7.28
CA GLY A 13 -27.63 26.62 5.82
C GLY A 13 -26.19 26.56 5.31
N TRP A 14 -25.24 27.10 6.04
CA TRP A 14 -23.84 27.22 5.59
C TRP A 14 -22.97 26.03 5.90
N CYS A 15 -23.21 25.34 7.01
CA CYS A 15 -22.46 24.17 7.39
C CYS A 15 -22.77 22.96 6.48
N LEU A 16 -24.03 22.80 6.08
CA LEU A 16 -24.42 21.71 5.18
C LEU A 16 -23.88 21.89 3.75
N LYS A 17 -23.80 23.14 3.25
CA LYS A 17 -23.19 23.43 1.93
C LYS A 17 -21.68 23.17 1.90
N ARG A 18 -20.98 23.42 2.97
CA ARG A 18 -19.52 23.15 3.06
C ARG A 18 -19.23 21.66 3.19
N LEU A 19 -20.03 20.90 3.93
CA LEU A 19 -19.92 19.45 4.03
C LEU A 19 -20.21 18.75 2.69
N LEU A 20 -21.24 19.17 1.97
CA LEU A 20 -21.56 18.63 0.65
C LEU A 20 -20.53 19.01 -0.42
N SER A 21 -19.92 20.19 -0.34
CA SER A 21 -18.81 20.60 -1.21
C SER A 21 -17.54 19.79 -0.94
N THR A 22 -17.26 19.42 0.29
CA THR A 22 -16.09 18.60 0.67
C THR A 22 -16.27 17.15 0.25
N ILE A 23 -17.49 16.62 0.30
CA ILE A 23 -17.79 15.26 -0.18
C ILE A 23 -17.68 15.16 -1.70
N CYS A 24 -18.08 16.19 -2.47
CA CYS A 24 -17.91 16.20 -3.94
C CYS A 24 -16.45 16.28 -4.39
N THR A 25 -15.53 16.82 -3.57
CA THR A 25 -14.10 16.86 -3.90
C THR A 25 -13.37 15.55 -3.61
N PHE A 26 -13.89 14.70 -2.72
CA PHE A 26 -13.29 13.40 -2.38
C PHE A 26 -13.64 12.28 -3.37
N PHE A 27 -14.69 12.42 -4.19
CA PHE A 27 -15.07 11.41 -5.18
C PHE A 27 -14.60 11.73 -6.60
N LYS A 28 -13.34 12.18 -6.76
CA LYS A 28 -12.71 12.20 -8.07
C LYS A 28 -12.09 10.84 -8.33
N TYR A 29 -12.86 9.92 -8.90
CA TYR A 29 -12.38 8.63 -9.41
C TYR A 29 -11.24 8.85 -10.41
N PRO A 30 -10.10 8.16 -10.29
CA PRO A 30 -9.20 8.01 -11.40
C PRO A 30 -9.80 7.00 -12.38
N SER A 31 -9.99 7.40 -13.64
CA SER A 31 -10.34 6.49 -14.73
C SER A 31 -9.22 5.51 -15.00
N PRO A 32 -9.52 4.21 -15.18
CA PRO A 32 -8.54 3.30 -15.73
C PRO A 32 -8.43 3.49 -17.25
N ASP A 33 -7.19 3.61 -17.72
CA ASP A 33 -6.67 3.36 -19.06
C ASP A 33 -7.50 3.76 -20.29
N ALA A 34 -7.11 4.88 -20.90
CA ALA A 34 -7.38 5.14 -22.31
C ALA A 34 -6.06 5.06 -23.09
N LYS A 35 -5.92 3.99 -23.88
CA LYS A 35 -4.94 3.87 -24.96
C LYS A 35 -5.09 5.03 -25.94
N ALA A 36 -3.95 5.61 -26.30
CA ALA A 36 -3.83 6.65 -27.30
C ALA A 36 -4.37 6.21 -28.67
N SER A 37 -5.19 7.08 -29.27
CA SER A 37 -5.45 7.15 -30.71
C SER A 37 -5.84 8.57 -31.10
N PRO A 38 -5.57 9.00 -32.36
CA PRO A 38 -5.25 10.37 -32.69
C PRO A 38 -6.49 11.26 -32.84
N SER A 39 -6.27 12.56 -32.62
CA SER A 39 -7.26 13.64 -32.74
C SER A 39 -7.90 13.72 -34.12
N PRO A 40 -9.16 14.13 -34.17
CA PRO A 40 -9.53 15.21 -35.07
C PRO A 40 -10.21 16.39 -34.36
N SER A 41 -10.02 17.48 -34.99
CA SER A 41 -10.38 18.86 -34.77
C SER A 41 -11.85 19.12 -34.42
N ARG A 42 -12.03 20.19 -33.61
CA ARG A 42 -13.17 21.10 -33.52
C ARG A 42 -14.38 20.68 -32.67
N GLY A 43 -14.47 21.28 -31.51
CA GLY A 43 -15.66 21.96 -31.02
C GLY A 43 -16.90 21.10 -30.76
N GLU A 44 -17.02 20.61 -29.54
CA GLU A 44 -18.37 20.49 -28.94
C GLU A 44 -18.24 20.37 -27.43
N GLY A 45 -19.09 21.17 -26.73
CA GLY A 45 -19.04 21.39 -25.31
C GLY A 45 -19.38 20.13 -24.49
N TRP A 46 -18.63 19.90 -23.46
CA TRP A 46 -18.92 18.90 -22.47
C TRP A 46 -20.15 19.30 -21.67
N HIS A 47 -21.31 18.80 -22.06
CA HIS A 47 -22.50 18.85 -21.24
C HIS A 47 -22.32 18.00 -19.99
N ARG A 48 -22.37 18.64 -18.85
CA ARG A 48 -22.46 18.02 -17.52
C ARG A 48 -23.91 17.61 -17.25
N PRO A 49 -24.31 16.34 -17.28
CA PRO A 49 -25.73 16.02 -17.21
C PRO A 49 -26.31 15.85 -15.81
N TRP A 50 -25.55 15.91 -14.73
CA TRP A 50 -26.10 15.47 -13.43
C TRP A 50 -26.10 16.47 -12.27
N CYS A 51 -25.39 17.58 -12.34
CA CYS A 51 -25.41 18.58 -11.24
C CYS A 51 -26.41 19.75 -11.45
N HIS A 52 -27.01 19.92 -12.64
CA HIS A 52 -27.87 21.08 -12.92
C HIS A 52 -29.33 20.90 -12.61
N LYS A 53 -29.80 19.71 -12.22
CA LYS A 53 -31.24 19.44 -12.01
C LYS A 53 -31.74 19.57 -10.57
N ILE A 54 -30.85 19.94 -9.61
CA ILE A 54 -31.25 20.10 -8.20
C ILE A 54 -31.38 21.58 -7.76
N LEU A 55 -30.97 22.52 -8.61
CA LEU A 55 -30.97 23.95 -8.25
C LEU A 55 -31.75 24.83 -9.25
N GLY A 56 -32.99 24.52 -9.53
CA GLY A 56 -33.70 25.41 -10.43
C GLY A 56 -35.16 25.17 -10.60
N THR A 57 -35.94 25.14 -9.54
CA THR A 57 -37.35 25.56 -9.58
C THR A 57 -37.67 26.35 -8.33
N ARG A 58 -37.64 27.68 -8.46
CA ARG A 58 -38.34 28.54 -7.50
C ARG A 58 -39.82 28.18 -7.56
N PRO A 59 -40.44 27.70 -6.48
CA PRO A 59 -41.91 27.61 -6.45
C PRO A 59 -42.47 29.03 -6.43
N ARG A 60 -43.31 29.33 -7.46
CA ARG A 60 -44.14 30.51 -7.52
C ARG A 60 -45.11 30.44 -6.33
N MET A 61 -45.02 31.40 -5.42
CA MET A 61 -45.99 31.52 -4.33
C MET A 61 -47.33 31.90 -4.93
N THR A 62 -48.22 30.92 -5.10
CA THR A 62 -49.65 31.18 -5.18
C THR A 62 -50.19 31.03 -3.76
N GLY A 63 -50.75 32.11 -3.26
CA GLY A 63 -51.45 32.13 -1.97
C GLY A 63 -52.58 31.13 -1.95
N GLY A 64 -52.42 30.09 -1.14
CA GLY A 64 -53.44 29.08 -0.87
C GLY A 64 -53.38 28.74 0.63
N ARG A 65 -54.51 28.95 1.30
CA ARG A 65 -54.78 28.70 2.71
C ARG A 65 -54.33 27.30 3.15
N GLY A 66 -53.66 27.23 4.31
CA GLY A 66 -53.70 26.06 5.18
C GLY A 66 -52.95 24.84 4.71
N ALA A 67 -51.65 24.95 4.50
CA ALA A 67 -50.78 23.76 4.58
C ALA A 67 -50.42 23.61 6.07
N ASN A 68 -51.01 22.61 6.72
CA ASN A 68 -50.46 22.08 7.97
C ASN A 68 -48.99 21.79 7.71
N SER A 69 -48.12 22.63 8.19
CA SER A 69 -46.69 22.28 8.30
C SER A 69 -46.62 21.12 9.29
N PHE A 70 -46.70 19.90 8.76
CA PHE A 70 -46.27 18.74 9.51
C PHE A 70 -44.79 18.99 9.81
N GLY A 71 -44.51 19.57 10.97
CA GLY A 71 -43.20 19.59 11.52
C GLY A 71 -42.70 18.15 11.54
N ARG A 72 -41.71 17.84 10.72
CA ARG A 72 -41.07 16.51 10.80
C ARG A 72 -40.80 16.23 12.26
N SER A 73 -41.38 15.16 12.78
CA SER A 73 -41.22 14.75 14.17
C SER A 73 -39.72 14.71 14.50
N MET A 74 -39.32 15.25 15.64
CA MET A 74 -37.93 15.12 16.13
C MET A 74 -37.44 13.67 16.08
N ILE A 75 -38.32 12.72 16.27
CA ILE A 75 -38.08 11.28 16.17
C ILE A 75 -37.69 10.85 14.75
N GLU A 76 -38.33 11.39 13.71
CA GLU A 76 -37.98 11.09 12.33
C GLU A 76 -36.57 11.61 11.96
N MET A 77 -36.25 12.83 12.41
CA MET A 77 -34.93 13.41 12.21
C MET A 77 -33.85 12.60 12.94
N LEU A 78 -34.10 12.17 14.19
CA LEU A 78 -33.19 11.31 14.94
C LEU A 78 -33.02 9.94 14.28
N GLY A 79 -34.11 9.37 13.74
CA GLY A 79 -34.05 8.10 13.01
C GLY A 79 -33.18 8.17 11.75
N VAL A 80 -33.33 9.22 10.95
CA VAL A 80 -32.50 9.45 9.77
C VAL A 80 -31.03 9.65 10.13
N LEU A 81 -30.73 10.44 11.17
CA LEU A 81 -29.35 10.66 11.63
C LEU A 81 -28.72 9.37 12.14
N ALA A 82 -29.48 8.52 12.85
CA ALA A 82 -29.00 7.23 13.31
C ALA A 82 -28.63 6.30 12.13
N ILE A 83 -29.47 6.22 11.10
CA ILE A 83 -29.21 5.42 9.90
C ILE A 83 -27.96 5.96 9.15
N ILE A 84 -27.87 7.28 8.95
CA ILE A 84 -26.70 7.88 8.31
C ILE A 84 -25.43 7.61 9.12
N GLY A 85 -25.51 7.70 10.45
CA GLY A 85 -24.39 7.40 11.34
C GLY A 85 -23.89 5.96 11.17
N VAL A 86 -24.75 4.98 11.19
CA VAL A 86 -24.39 3.56 11.01
C VAL A 86 -23.82 3.29 9.61
N LEU A 87 -24.45 3.83 8.56
CA LEU A 87 -23.97 3.66 7.18
C LEU A 87 -22.61 4.33 6.96
N SER A 88 -22.39 5.50 7.57
CA SER A 88 -21.11 6.23 7.47
C SER A 88 -19.97 5.44 8.11
N VAL A 89 -20.16 4.90 9.32
CA VAL A 89 -19.15 4.10 10.02
C VAL A 89 -18.84 2.82 9.25
N GLY A 90 -19.86 2.11 8.76
CA GLY A 90 -19.70 0.90 7.95
C GLY A 90 -18.98 1.18 6.62
N GLY A 91 -19.33 2.28 5.96
CA GLY A 91 -18.71 2.72 4.72
C GLY A 91 -17.22 3.05 4.88
N ILE A 92 -16.85 3.78 5.94
CA ILE A 92 -15.45 4.13 6.23
C ILE A 92 -14.61 2.89 6.53
N ALA A 93 -15.13 1.96 7.34
CA ALA A 93 -14.41 0.72 7.65
C ALA A 93 -14.19 -0.17 6.43
N GLY A 94 -15.19 -0.29 5.56
CA GLY A 94 -15.09 -1.03 4.29
C GLY A 94 -14.09 -0.39 3.33
N TYR A 95 -14.13 0.93 3.19
CA TYR A 95 -13.20 1.70 2.36
C TYR A 95 -11.75 1.56 2.84
N SER A 96 -11.50 1.66 4.15
CA SER A 96 -10.17 1.51 4.72
C SER A 96 -9.54 0.15 4.39
N LYS A 97 -10.30 -0.95 4.55
CA LYS A 97 -9.84 -2.30 4.17
C LYS A 97 -9.59 -2.46 2.67
N ALA A 98 -10.44 -1.86 1.84
CA ALA A 98 -10.26 -1.89 0.39
C ALA A 98 -9.00 -1.13 -0.04
N MET A 99 -8.76 0.04 0.55
CA MET A 99 -7.56 0.83 0.29
C MET A 99 -6.28 0.15 0.76
N GLU A 100 -6.30 -0.53 1.91
CA GLU A 100 -5.15 -1.32 2.38
C GLU A 100 -4.81 -2.42 1.37
N LYS A 101 -5.81 -3.20 0.93
CA LYS A 101 -5.60 -4.24 -0.09
C LYS A 101 -5.08 -3.66 -1.41
N PHE A 102 -5.61 -2.54 -1.85
CA PHE A 102 -5.15 -1.87 -3.07
C PHE A 102 -3.68 -1.46 -2.96
N LYS A 103 -3.27 -0.86 -1.82
CA LYS A 103 -1.88 -0.49 -1.57
C LYS A 103 -0.95 -1.69 -1.57
N ILE A 104 -1.34 -2.78 -0.90
CA ILE A 104 -0.56 -4.02 -0.87
C ILE A 104 -0.41 -4.61 -2.28
N ASN A 105 -1.49 -4.72 -3.04
CA ASN A 105 -1.43 -5.27 -4.40
C ASN A 105 -0.51 -4.42 -5.30
N LYS A 106 -0.64 -3.08 -5.23
CA LYS A 106 0.24 -2.17 -5.97
C LYS A 106 1.71 -2.38 -5.59
N ALA A 107 2.04 -2.44 -4.30
CA ALA A 107 3.40 -2.69 -3.84
C ALA A 107 3.92 -4.06 -4.35
N MET A 108 3.09 -5.10 -4.30
CA MET A 108 3.44 -6.43 -4.81
C MET A 108 3.76 -6.43 -6.30
N ASP A 109 2.99 -5.68 -7.11
CA ASP A 109 3.24 -5.56 -8.54
C ASP A 109 4.56 -4.80 -8.81
N GLU A 110 4.82 -3.73 -8.07
CA GLU A 110 6.08 -2.96 -8.14
C GLU A 110 7.29 -3.82 -7.72
N TYR A 111 7.18 -4.61 -6.65
CA TYR A 111 8.25 -5.52 -6.19
C TYR A 111 8.52 -6.63 -7.22
N LYS A 112 7.47 -7.25 -7.76
CA LYS A 112 7.62 -8.26 -8.82
C LYS A 112 8.34 -7.68 -10.03
N HIS A 113 7.97 -6.48 -10.46
CA HIS A 113 8.60 -5.82 -11.60
C HIS A 113 10.11 -5.63 -11.41
N ILE A 114 10.53 -5.14 -10.24
CA ILE A 114 11.95 -4.94 -9.93
C ILE A 114 12.70 -6.26 -9.83
N ILE A 115 12.13 -7.23 -9.11
CA ILE A 115 12.80 -8.51 -8.88
C ILE A 115 12.96 -9.26 -10.20
N PHE A 116 11.91 -9.40 -10.99
CA PHE A 116 11.99 -10.10 -12.28
C PHE A 116 12.92 -9.37 -13.25
N GLY A 117 12.85 -8.02 -13.32
CA GLY A 117 13.74 -7.25 -14.17
C GLY A 117 15.22 -7.42 -13.79
N LEU A 118 15.56 -7.49 -12.49
CA LEU A 118 16.93 -7.77 -12.06
C LEU A 118 17.33 -9.23 -12.29
N LEU A 119 16.44 -10.19 -12.11
CA LEU A 119 16.71 -11.60 -12.36
C LEU A 119 16.95 -11.91 -13.85
N GLU A 120 16.30 -11.18 -14.77
CA GLU A 120 16.60 -11.27 -16.21
C GLU A 120 18.07 -10.93 -16.52
N HIS A 121 18.68 -10.04 -15.72
CA HIS A 121 20.10 -9.66 -15.85
C HIS A 121 21.02 -10.41 -14.88
N SER A 122 20.54 -11.47 -14.24
CA SER A 122 21.27 -12.18 -13.18
C SER A 122 22.63 -12.72 -13.63
N SER A 123 22.76 -13.18 -14.89
CA SER A 123 24.03 -13.68 -15.44
C SER A 123 25.10 -12.59 -15.51
N ASP A 124 24.73 -11.35 -15.83
CA ASP A 124 25.66 -10.22 -15.89
C ASP A 124 25.99 -9.69 -14.49
N ILE A 125 25.01 -9.63 -13.61
CA ILE A 125 25.19 -9.26 -12.20
C ILE A 125 26.16 -10.24 -11.51
N LYS A 126 26.00 -11.55 -11.72
CA LYS A 126 26.81 -12.61 -11.10
C LYS A 126 28.26 -12.67 -11.60
N ARG A 127 28.64 -11.88 -12.59
CA ARG A 127 30.04 -11.73 -13.04
C ARG A 127 30.87 -10.80 -12.15
N ASN A 128 30.22 -10.02 -11.29
CA ASN A 128 30.95 -9.15 -10.37
C ASN A 128 31.66 -9.97 -9.30
N ASN A 129 32.88 -9.51 -8.92
CA ASN A 129 33.70 -10.15 -7.90
C ASN A 129 33.57 -9.48 -6.53
N GLU A 130 32.81 -8.40 -6.43
CA GLU A 130 32.60 -7.63 -5.21
C GLU A 130 31.11 -7.50 -4.87
N GLN A 131 30.81 -7.38 -3.59
CA GLN A 131 29.46 -7.13 -3.14
C GLN A 131 29.00 -5.75 -3.63
N THR A 132 27.96 -5.71 -4.40
CA THR A 132 27.50 -4.51 -5.11
C THR A 132 26.02 -4.24 -4.82
N GLY A 133 25.69 -2.95 -4.60
CA GLY A 133 24.29 -2.49 -4.55
C GLY A 133 23.68 -2.47 -5.94
N LEU A 134 22.42 -2.87 -6.03
CA LEU A 134 21.70 -3.01 -7.31
C LEU A 134 20.68 -1.89 -7.58
N VAL A 135 20.58 -0.90 -6.69
CA VAL A 135 19.62 0.20 -6.85
C VAL A 135 19.93 1.04 -8.09
N ASP A 136 21.21 1.34 -8.33
CA ASP A 136 21.61 2.15 -9.49
C ASP A 136 21.38 1.41 -10.81
N LEU A 137 21.61 0.09 -10.82
CA LEU A 137 21.29 -0.77 -11.97
C LEU A 137 19.76 -0.80 -12.21
N ALA A 138 18.97 -1.05 -11.17
CA ALA A 138 17.52 -1.07 -11.27
C ALA A 138 16.96 0.28 -11.77
N GLN A 139 17.59 1.39 -11.39
CA GLN A 139 17.24 2.72 -11.85
C GLN A 139 17.57 2.94 -13.34
N SER A 140 18.74 2.49 -13.78
CA SER A 140 19.16 2.57 -15.19
C SER A 140 18.32 1.71 -16.12
N LEU A 141 17.74 0.63 -15.61
CA LEU A 141 16.81 -0.26 -16.30
C LEU A 141 15.35 0.22 -16.22
N ASN A 142 15.07 1.39 -15.65
CA ASN A 142 13.72 1.92 -15.41
C ASN A 142 12.78 0.96 -14.64
N LEU A 143 13.33 0.16 -13.74
CA LEU A 143 12.55 -0.78 -12.92
C LEU A 143 11.97 -0.11 -11.67
N ILE A 144 12.53 1.05 -11.26
CA ILE A 144 12.13 1.74 -10.04
C ILE A 144 11.00 2.73 -10.32
N PRO A 145 9.85 2.62 -9.63
CA PRO A 145 8.77 3.60 -9.75
C PRO A 145 9.20 5.02 -9.32
N ASN A 146 8.66 6.04 -9.96
CA ASN A 146 8.97 7.44 -9.65
C ASN A 146 8.59 7.88 -8.22
N SER A 147 7.70 7.14 -7.56
CA SER A 147 7.29 7.40 -6.17
C SER A 147 8.29 6.91 -5.13
N TRP A 148 9.28 6.12 -5.55
CA TRP A 148 10.26 5.54 -4.65
C TRP A 148 11.45 6.50 -4.45
N GLN A 149 12.07 6.44 -3.26
CA GLN A 149 13.15 7.34 -2.88
C GLN A 149 14.44 6.56 -2.68
N ARG A 150 15.46 6.86 -3.51
CA ARG A 150 16.80 6.30 -3.39
C ARG A 150 17.48 6.82 -2.13
N GLN A 151 17.97 5.92 -1.29
CA GLN A 151 18.73 6.24 -0.08
C GLN A 151 20.25 6.03 -0.32
N SER A 152 20.61 4.93 -0.99
CA SER A 152 22.00 4.60 -1.33
C SER A 152 22.04 3.68 -2.56
N SER A 153 23.23 3.22 -2.97
CA SER A 153 23.36 2.19 -4.01
C SER A 153 22.73 0.84 -3.66
N ARG A 154 22.46 0.59 -2.36
CA ARG A 154 21.86 -0.65 -1.86
C ARG A 154 20.45 -0.48 -1.31
N GLN A 155 20.01 0.75 -1.00
CA GLN A 155 18.82 1.02 -0.23
C GLN A 155 17.89 1.97 -0.98
N ILE A 156 16.62 1.63 -0.98
CA ILE A 156 15.55 2.44 -1.54
C ILE A 156 14.31 2.34 -0.65
N THR A 157 13.56 3.42 -0.52
CA THR A 157 12.28 3.45 0.20
C THR A 157 11.15 3.46 -0.82
N ASP A 158 10.16 2.59 -0.64
CA ASP A 158 8.99 2.50 -1.51
C ASP A 158 7.91 3.55 -1.18
N GLY A 159 6.80 3.52 -1.90
CA GLY A 159 5.66 4.42 -1.68
C GLY A 159 4.82 4.12 -0.42
N LEU A 160 5.18 3.11 0.36
CA LEU A 160 4.56 2.72 1.63
C LEU A 160 5.52 2.88 2.83
N ASP A 161 6.63 3.58 2.63
CA ASP A 161 7.71 3.78 3.61
C ASP A 161 8.42 2.48 4.05
N ASN A 162 8.35 1.40 3.24
CA ASN A 162 9.18 0.23 3.46
C ASN A 162 10.58 0.51 2.95
N LEU A 163 11.60 0.13 3.74
CA LEU A 163 12.99 0.16 3.30
C LEU A 163 13.33 -1.16 2.61
N ILE A 164 13.83 -1.08 1.38
CA ILE A 164 14.20 -2.24 0.58
C ILE A 164 15.71 -2.18 0.33
N GLN A 165 16.41 -3.28 0.59
CA GLN A 165 17.80 -3.44 0.21
C GLN A 165 17.89 -4.38 -0.99
N LEU A 166 18.61 -3.93 -2.00
CA LEU A 166 18.86 -4.67 -3.24
C LEU A 166 20.38 -4.81 -3.41
N PHE A 167 20.88 -6.02 -3.34
CA PHE A 167 22.33 -6.23 -3.46
C PHE A 167 22.70 -7.60 -4.00
N PHE A 168 23.90 -7.65 -4.53
CA PHE A 168 24.56 -8.84 -5.00
C PHE A 168 25.70 -9.21 -4.04
N THR A 169 25.85 -10.51 -3.76
CA THR A 169 26.96 -11.07 -3.00
C THR A 169 27.66 -12.10 -3.87
N PRO A 170 28.96 -11.93 -4.19
CA PRO A 170 29.71 -12.90 -4.96
C PRO A 170 29.92 -14.21 -4.19
N GLY A 171 30.12 -15.30 -4.89
CA GLY A 171 30.48 -16.58 -4.27
C GLY A 171 31.80 -16.50 -3.50
N ASN A 172 31.94 -17.36 -2.50
CA ASN A 172 33.09 -17.41 -1.59
C ASN A 172 33.27 -16.20 -0.65
N MET A 173 32.24 -15.36 -0.52
CA MET A 173 32.19 -14.25 0.41
C MET A 173 31.19 -14.55 1.54
N TYR A 174 31.51 -14.22 2.77
CA TYR A 174 30.68 -14.44 3.96
C TYR A 174 30.12 -15.86 4.15
N GLY A 175 30.90 -16.88 3.69
CA GLY A 175 30.50 -18.29 3.79
C GLY A 175 29.48 -18.75 2.75
N VAL A 176 29.17 -17.89 1.77
CA VAL A 176 28.31 -18.20 0.63
C VAL A 176 29.13 -18.88 -0.46
N SER A 177 28.77 -20.11 -0.86
CA SER A 177 29.51 -20.85 -1.89
C SER A 177 29.24 -20.35 -3.31
N GLU A 178 28.09 -19.79 -3.55
CA GLU A 178 27.59 -19.35 -4.86
C GLU A 178 27.24 -17.87 -4.85
N ALA A 179 27.36 -17.23 -6.02
CA ALA A 179 26.98 -15.84 -6.22
C ALA A 179 25.45 -15.66 -6.10
N ARG A 180 24.98 -14.68 -5.34
CA ARG A 180 23.58 -14.50 -5.00
C ARG A 180 23.09 -13.07 -5.13
N ILE A 181 21.83 -12.93 -5.54
CA ILE A 181 21.10 -11.67 -5.55
C ILE A 181 20.11 -11.70 -4.38
N THR A 182 20.17 -10.70 -3.53
CA THR A 182 19.34 -10.61 -2.31
C THR A 182 18.46 -9.37 -2.33
N PHE A 183 17.22 -9.57 -1.95
CA PHE A 183 16.20 -8.56 -1.76
C PHE A 183 15.71 -8.62 -0.32
N ASP A 184 16.02 -7.60 0.48
CA ASP A 184 15.58 -7.49 1.87
C ASP A 184 14.49 -6.44 1.99
N PHE A 185 13.31 -6.83 2.45
CA PHE A 185 12.17 -5.97 2.67
C PHE A 185 12.00 -5.67 4.16
N TYR A 186 12.44 -4.50 4.62
CA TYR A 186 12.17 -3.98 5.96
C TYR A 186 10.79 -3.35 5.98
N ILE A 187 9.80 -4.18 6.31
CA ILE A 187 8.38 -3.80 6.26
C ILE A 187 8.07 -2.80 7.37
N GLY A 188 7.56 -1.62 6.96
CA GLY A 188 7.29 -0.50 7.85
C GLY A 188 8.50 0.38 8.13
N GLY A 189 9.56 0.26 7.30
CA GLY A 189 10.79 1.02 7.46
C GLY A 189 11.58 0.67 8.73
N THR A 190 12.67 1.38 8.95
CA THR A 190 13.49 1.22 10.15
C THR A 190 13.90 2.57 10.71
N ARG A 191 13.97 2.65 12.04
CA ARG A 191 14.52 3.80 12.77
C ARG A 191 15.39 3.32 13.93
N ILE A 192 16.29 4.18 14.39
CA ILE A 192 17.09 3.89 15.58
C ILE A 192 16.38 4.43 16.80
N GLN A 193 16.04 3.54 17.74
CA GLN A 193 15.50 3.87 19.04
C GLN A 193 16.34 3.18 20.12
N ASP A 194 16.86 3.94 21.09
CA ASP A 194 17.69 3.43 22.19
C ASP A 194 18.87 2.58 21.72
N LYS A 195 19.55 3.02 20.64
CA LYS A 195 20.66 2.34 19.96
C LYS A 195 20.28 0.99 19.33
N LYS A 196 18.98 0.71 19.18
CA LYS A 196 18.46 -0.47 18.48
C LYS A 196 17.70 -0.05 17.24
N GLU A 197 17.77 -0.88 16.21
CA GLU A 197 16.96 -0.73 15.01
C GLU A 197 15.58 -1.32 15.26
N VAL A 198 14.56 -0.51 15.07
CA VAL A 198 13.13 -0.89 15.26
C VAL A 198 12.33 -0.49 14.03
N SER A 199 11.23 -1.20 13.75
CA SER A 199 10.28 -0.79 12.71
C SER A 199 9.34 0.29 13.22
N ASP A 200 9.01 1.25 12.38
CA ASP A 200 8.02 2.29 12.70
C ASP A 200 6.60 1.72 12.66
N SER A 201 6.31 0.91 11.65
CA SER A 201 5.04 0.21 11.50
C SER A 201 5.27 -1.09 10.74
N PHE A 202 4.77 -2.20 11.23
CA PHE A 202 4.88 -3.48 10.54
C PHE A 202 3.53 -3.92 9.99
N SER A 203 3.45 -4.15 8.68
CA SER A 203 2.26 -4.71 8.04
C SER A 203 2.35 -6.23 7.92
N ALA A 204 1.67 -6.94 8.82
CA ALA A 204 1.55 -8.40 8.75
C ALA A 204 0.86 -8.85 7.44
N ASN A 205 -0.07 -8.04 6.91
CA ASN A 205 -0.76 -8.33 5.66
C ASN A 205 0.18 -8.25 4.44
N LEU A 206 1.11 -7.28 4.40
CA LEU A 206 2.12 -7.19 3.35
C LEU A 206 3.13 -8.35 3.45
N CYS A 207 3.60 -8.67 4.65
CA CYS A 207 4.47 -9.83 4.90
C CYS A 207 3.79 -11.13 4.41
N PHE A 208 2.51 -11.34 4.74
CA PHE A 208 1.75 -12.49 4.30
C PHE A 208 1.59 -12.55 2.77
N ALA A 209 1.35 -11.40 2.13
CA ALA A 209 1.27 -11.32 0.67
C ALA A 209 2.61 -11.67 0.00
N LEU A 210 3.73 -11.18 0.55
CA LEU A 210 5.08 -11.52 0.08
C LEU A 210 5.35 -13.04 0.15
N TYR A 211 4.96 -13.70 1.22
CA TYR A 211 5.09 -15.16 1.30
C TYR A 211 4.18 -15.89 0.32
N ARG A 212 2.88 -15.57 0.32
CA ARG A 212 1.86 -16.29 -0.46
C ARG A 212 1.97 -16.02 -1.95
N ASP A 213 2.07 -14.73 -2.35
CA ASP A 213 1.91 -14.31 -3.73
C ASP A 213 3.24 -14.13 -4.45
N PHE A 214 4.35 -14.21 -3.72
CA PHE A 214 5.69 -14.09 -4.29
C PHE A 214 6.56 -15.30 -3.94
N ALA A 215 6.93 -15.50 -2.67
CA ALA A 215 7.88 -16.54 -2.30
C ALA A 215 7.40 -17.95 -2.67
N GLN A 216 6.14 -18.28 -2.40
CA GLN A 216 5.58 -19.58 -2.77
C GLN A 216 5.52 -19.81 -4.28
N GLN A 217 5.35 -18.77 -5.08
CA GLN A 217 5.34 -18.92 -6.55
C GLN A 217 6.75 -19.10 -7.13
N LEU A 218 7.76 -18.62 -6.42
CA LEU A 218 9.16 -18.65 -6.83
C LEU A 218 9.98 -19.74 -6.13
N HIS A 219 9.34 -20.63 -5.36
CA HIS A 219 10.03 -21.72 -4.66
C HIS A 219 10.99 -22.55 -5.53
N PRO A 220 10.78 -22.74 -6.87
CA PRO A 220 11.71 -23.51 -7.67
C PRO A 220 13.04 -22.80 -7.95
N ILE A 221 13.08 -21.46 -7.88
CA ILE A 221 14.24 -20.65 -8.25
C ILE A 221 14.85 -19.87 -7.08
N ILE A 222 14.13 -19.71 -5.98
CA ILE A 222 14.65 -19.12 -4.75
C ILE A 222 15.67 -20.05 -4.12
N TYR A 223 16.81 -19.49 -3.65
CA TYR A 223 17.70 -20.20 -2.76
C TYR A 223 17.11 -20.32 -1.37
N GLU A 224 16.77 -19.16 -0.75
CA GLU A 224 16.13 -19.12 0.56
C GLU A 224 15.22 -17.91 0.72
N SER A 225 14.27 -18.05 1.63
CA SER A 225 13.47 -16.95 2.19
C SER A 225 13.63 -16.93 3.69
N GLN A 226 14.04 -15.80 4.25
CA GLN A 226 14.29 -15.66 5.68
C GLN A 226 13.49 -14.50 6.27
N LEU A 227 12.76 -14.78 7.37
CA LEU A 227 12.24 -13.73 8.23
C LEU A 227 13.27 -13.42 9.30
N TYR A 228 13.96 -12.30 9.13
CA TYR A 228 14.98 -11.80 10.03
C TYR A 228 14.39 -10.77 11.01
N ARG A 229 14.82 -10.82 12.28
CA ARG A 229 14.42 -9.86 13.32
C ARG A 229 15.67 -9.32 14.02
N THR A 230 15.83 -8.02 14.04
CA THR A 230 16.94 -7.37 14.75
C THR A 230 16.82 -7.65 16.26
N GLY A 231 17.91 -8.11 16.87
CA GLY A 231 17.93 -8.42 18.29
C GLY A 231 17.38 -9.80 18.68
N SER A 232 16.86 -10.58 17.74
CA SER A 232 16.42 -11.95 17.97
C SER A 232 17.44 -12.95 17.42
N SER A 233 17.75 -14.00 18.20
CA SER A 233 18.52 -15.15 17.72
C SER A 233 17.67 -16.15 16.92
N LYS A 234 16.36 -15.93 16.80
CA LYS A 234 15.42 -16.84 16.18
C LYS A 234 14.95 -16.32 14.83
N ASN A 235 15.81 -16.40 13.83
CA ASN A 235 15.44 -16.21 12.45
C ASN A 235 14.75 -17.48 11.92
N THR A 236 13.75 -17.31 11.06
CA THR A 236 13.05 -18.44 10.42
C THR A 236 13.39 -18.43 8.95
N THR A 237 13.99 -19.53 8.47
CA THR A 237 14.44 -19.66 7.08
C THR A 237 13.73 -20.84 6.43
N TYR A 238 13.26 -20.65 5.22
CA TYR A 238 12.73 -21.67 4.33
C TYR A 238 13.52 -21.67 3.03
N TYR A 239 13.78 -22.84 2.49
CA TYR A 239 14.62 -23.00 1.31
C TYR A 239 13.79 -23.38 0.08
N GLY A 240 14.29 -23.00 -1.10
CA GLY A 240 13.73 -23.42 -2.37
C GLY A 240 13.95 -24.91 -2.64
N ASP A 241 13.28 -25.42 -3.68
CA ASP A 241 13.20 -26.85 -3.97
C ASP A 241 14.54 -27.54 -4.15
N ALA A 242 15.54 -26.83 -4.71
CA ALA A 242 16.88 -27.37 -4.92
C ALA A 242 17.70 -27.51 -3.62
N TYR A 243 17.29 -26.83 -2.55
CA TYR A 243 18.10 -26.66 -1.33
C TYR A 243 17.40 -27.17 -0.07
N CYS A 244 16.17 -27.63 -0.19
CA CYS A 244 15.38 -28.15 0.93
C CYS A 244 15.19 -29.66 0.88
N GLY A 245 14.83 -30.24 2.03
CA GLY A 245 14.54 -31.68 2.17
C GLY A 245 15.08 -32.26 3.45
N GLY A 246 14.59 -33.40 3.83
CA GLY A 246 14.95 -34.06 5.10
C GLY A 246 14.55 -33.21 6.32
N LYS A 247 15.53 -32.59 6.99
CA LYS A 247 15.31 -31.69 8.14
C LYS A 247 15.29 -30.20 7.76
N ILE A 248 15.59 -29.88 6.50
CA ILE A 248 15.65 -28.50 5.99
C ILE A 248 14.24 -28.14 5.48
N PRO A 249 13.60 -27.09 6.06
CA PRO A 249 12.22 -26.73 5.71
C PRO A 249 12.12 -26.21 4.28
N CYS A 250 11.16 -26.71 3.53
CA CYS A 250 10.86 -26.30 2.16
C CYS A 250 9.85 -25.15 2.13
N LEU A 251 10.12 -24.17 1.29
CA LEU A 251 9.24 -23.02 1.09
C LEU A 251 7.87 -23.45 0.51
N LYS A 252 7.85 -24.45 -0.37
CA LYS A 252 6.61 -24.99 -0.95
C LYS A 252 5.67 -25.63 0.07
N ASP A 253 6.21 -26.14 1.18
CA ASP A 253 5.46 -26.82 2.22
C ASP A 253 4.93 -25.86 3.28
N LEU A 254 5.28 -24.57 3.20
CA LEU A 254 4.85 -23.54 4.14
C LEU A 254 3.35 -23.28 4.00
N SER A 255 2.58 -23.63 5.02
CA SER A 255 1.12 -23.45 5.03
C SER A 255 0.71 -21.99 5.22
N LEU A 256 -0.49 -21.61 4.72
CA LEU A 256 -1.05 -20.27 4.92
C LEU A 256 -1.18 -19.89 6.40
N ALA A 257 -1.53 -20.87 7.26
CA ALA A 257 -1.64 -20.64 8.70
C ALA A 257 -0.27 -20.33 9.33
N GLU A 258 0.79 -20.97 8.84
CA GLU A 258 2.13 -20.74 9.32
C GLU A 258 2.69 -19.40 8.83
N MET A 259 2.43 -19.00 7.57
CA MET A 259 2.75 -17.67 7.06
C MET A 259 2.11 -16.57 7.90
N ASP A 260 0.82 -16.69 8.20
CA ASP A 260 0.09 -15.73 9.04
C ASP A 260 0.71 -15.68 10.44
N ARG A 261 1.00 -16.82 11.04
CA ARG A 261 1.66 -16.90 12.34
C ARG A 261 3.04 -16.24 12.34
N LEU A 262 3.87 -16.52 11.32
CA LEU A 262 5.21 -15.94 11.17
C LEU A 262 5.15 -14.41 11.07
N CYS A 263 4.31 -13.89 10.17
CA CYS A 263 4.17 -12.45 9.97
C CYS A 263 3.65 -11.72 11.21
N LYS A 264 2.80 -12.35 12.02
CA LYS A 264 2.33 -11.78 13.29
C LYS A 264 3.39 -11.73 14.38
N THR A 265 4.49 -12.48 14.25
CA THR A 265 5.59 -12.41 15.25
C THR A 265 6.34 -11.08 15.25
N CYS A 266 6.26 -10.32 14.16
CA CYS A 266 6.92 -9.01 13.99
C CYS A 266 6.09 -7.81 14.45
N SER A 267 4.93 -8.01 15.03
CA SER A 267 3.90 -6.97 15.19
C SER A 267 4.05 -6.02 16.37
N LYS A 268 5.16 -6.01 17.10
CA LYS A 268 5.19 -5.30 18.41
C LYS A 268 6.39 -4.37 18.62
N GLY A 269 6.74 -3.54 17.63
CA GLY A 269 7.42 -2.26 17.91
C GLY A 269 8.82 -2.25 18.57
N ASN A 270 9.36 -3.41 18.95
CA ASN A 270 10.65 -3.50 19.65
C ASN A 270 11.79 -4.02 18.78
N GLU A 271 11.48 -4.45 17.57
CA GLU A 271 12.45 -5.06 16.64
C GLU A 271 12.14 -4.64 15.22
N ALA A 272 13.14 -4.37 14.40
CA ALA A 272 12.94 -4.27 12.96
C ALA A 272 12.83 -5.67 12.38
N CYS A 273 11.88 -5.86 11.48
CA CYS A 273 11.67 -7.10 10.77
C CYS A 273 11.97 -6.93 9.29
N SER A 274 12.79 -7.81 8.76
CA SER A 274 13.08 -7.91 7.33
C SER A 274 12.68 -9.27 6.80
N LEU A 275 12.01 -9.27 5.66
CA LEU A 275 11.77 -10.48 4.87
C LEU A 275 12.74 -10.49 3.72
N SER A 276 13.68 -11.44 3.75
CA SER A 276 14.74 -11.60 2.77
C SER A 276 14.39 -12.69 1.76
N PHE A 277 14.68 -12.43 0.50
CA PHE A 277 14.64 -13.41 -0.60
C PHE A 277 15.98 -13.43 -1.29
N THR A 278 16.59 -14.60 -1.38
CA THR A 278 17.90 -14.81 -2.01
C THR A 278 17.77 -15.76 -3.21
N PHE A 279 18.41 -15.39 -4.36
CA PHE A 279 18.36 -16.12 -5.63
C PHE A 279 19.76 -16.48 -6.11
#